data_8939bec37bec179f907316757248e2f2
#
_entry.id   8939bec37bec179f907316757248e2f2
#
_cell.length_a   1.000
_cell.length_b   1.000
_cell.length_c   1.000
_cell.angle_alpha   90.00
_cell.angle_beta   90.00
_cell.angle_gamma   90.00
#
_symmetry.space_group_name_H-M   'P 1'
#
loop_
_entity.id
_entity.type
_entity.pdbx_description
1 polymer ?
#
loop_
_entity_poly.entity_id
_entity_poly.type
_entity_poly.pdbx_seq_one_letter_code
_entity_poly.pdbx_strand_id
1 'polypeptide(L)'
;MVERILVRRSLFSQVVPGCLLLAWFAGSGCSIHRYALNKASDAVAQSGATYASDDDPELVKAAAPFGLKLTESLLAENPQHLGLLTSAASGFTQYAYAFVQEEADEVEPQDFAAAEAMRARARRLYLRAQGYRLRGLEVKHPGFGKALLANPKATVRTATKPDVPLLYWTAAAWASAISLSKDKPELVGQIPAMEALMDRALELDESYGHGSIHTFMISYEMSRAGAAGDPAARARKHFERAMALAKGTDASPLVALAEAVTIQKQDVKEFESLLNRALAVNPDANPDLRLLNTVMQRRARWLLSRESELFLVESK
;
A
#
# COMPACT_ATOMS: atom_id res chain seq x y z
N MET A 1 -10.23 -55.63 64.48
CA MET A 1 -9.45 -54.41 64.20
C MET A 1 -8.78 -54.48 62.79
N VAL A 2 -9.55 -55.00 61.78
CA VAL A 2 -8.99 -55.24 60.42
C VAL A 2 -9.87 -54.65 59.31
N GLU A 3 -11.03 -54.01 59.59
CA GLU A 3 -11.97 -53.53 58.52
C GLU A 3 -11.88 -52.04 58.15
N ARG A 4 -10.93 -51.28 58.68
CA ARG A 4 -10.84 -49.83 58.38
C ARG A 4 -9.75 -49.39 57.38
N ILE A 5 -9.01 -50.28 56.74
CA ILE A 5 -7.89 -49.99 55.87
C ILE A 5 -8.24 -50.09 54.36
N LEU A 6 -9.33 -50.78 53.99
CA LEU A 6 -9.66 -51.06 52.57
C LEU A 6 -10.51 -49.99 51.87
N VAL A 7 -11.15 -49.06 52.60
CA VAL A 7 -12.00 -48.02 51.98
C VAL A 7 -11.22 -46.79 51.49
N ARG A 8 -10.00 -46.59 51.97
CA ARG A 8 -9.18 -45.39 51.57
C ARG A 8 -8.38 -45.51 50.26
N ARG A 9 -8.28 -46.74 49.68
CA ARG A 9 -7.53 -46.96 48.43
C ARG A 9 -8.36 -46.79 47.14
N SER A 10 -9.66 -46.80 47.18
CA SER A 10 -10.51 -46.73 45.98
C SER A 10 -10.82 -45.30 45.53
N LEU A 11 -10.78 -44.33 46.45
CA LEU A 11 -11.04 -42.91 46.12
C LEU A 11 -9.88 -42.19 45.41
N PHE A 12 -8.63 -42.62 45.66
CA PHE A 12 -7.46 -42.02 45.00
C PHE A 12 -7.23 -42.52 43.56
N SER A 13 -7.77 -43.69 43.22
CA SER A 13 -7.60 -44.30 41.89
C SER A 13 -8.56 -43.70 40.83
N GLN A 14 -9.66 -43.05 41.23
CA GLN A 14 -10.62 -42.48 40.28
C GLN A 14 -10.46 -40.97 40.06
N VAL A 15 -9.71 -40.26 40.90
CA VAL A 15 -9.49 -38.81 40.77
C VAL A 15 -8.38 -38.48 39.77
N VAL A 16 -7.37 -39.35 39.64
CA VAL A 16 -6.22 -39.12 38.74
C VAL A 16 -6.58 -39.16 37.27
N PRO A 17 -7.43 -40.03 36.72
CA PRO A 17 -7.80 -40.00 35.30
C PRO A 17 -8.71 -38.81 34.95
N GLY A 18 -9.53 -38.34 35.90
CA GLY A 18 -10.38 -37.16 35.66
C GLY A 18 -9.59 -35.84 35.53
N CYS A 19 -8.54 -35.66 36.31
CA CYS A 19 -7.67 -34.47 36.21
C CYS A 19 -6.81 -34.48 34.95
N LEU A 20 -6.37 -35.64 34.46
CA LEU A 20 -5.64 -35.79 33.21
C LEU A 20 -6.51 -35.50 31.99
N LEU A 21 -7.79 -35.88 31.98
CA LEU A 21 -8.75 -35.58 30.93
C LEU A 21 -9.08 -34.07 30.89
N LEU A 22 -9.25 -33.40 32.02
CA LEU A 22 -9.49 -31.95 32.12
C LEU A 22 -8.26 -31.13 31.65
N ALA A 23 -7.04 -31.58 31.92
CA ALA A 23 -5.83 -30.96 31.44
C ALA A 23 -5.66 -31.06 29.91
N TRP A 24 -6.13 -32.12 29.28
CA TRP A 24 -6.14 -32.28 27.81
C TRP A 24 -7.15 -31.34 27.13
N PHE A 25 -8.31 -31.11 27.74
CA PHE A 25 -9.29 -30.16 27.22
C PHE A 25 -8.85 -28.68 27.34
N ALA A 26 -8.09 -28.33 28.36
CA ALA A 26 -7.55 -26.97 28.52
C ALA A 26 -6.46 -26.63 27.47
N GLY A 27 -5.68 -27.64 27.04
CA GLY A 27 -4.67 -27.44 25.97
C GLY A 27 -5.26 -27.26 24.54
N SER A 28 -6.43 -27.85 24.31
CA SER A 28 -7.09 -27.79 22.98
C SER A 28 -7.72 -26.42 22.67
N GLY A 29 -8.17 -25.70 23.69
CA GLY A 29 -8.84 -24.39 23.52
C GLY A 29 -7.94 -23.32 22.91
N CYS A 30 -6.67 -23.25 23.30
CA CYS A 30 -5.70 -22.30 22.75
C CYS A 30 -5.37 -22.58 21.27
N SER A 31 -5.38 -23.83 20.86
CA SER A 31 -5.13 -24.26 19.48
C SER A 31 -6.29 -23.87 18.55
N ILE A 32 -7.53 -24.10 18.98
CA ILE A 32 -8.75 -23.80 18.21
C ILE A 32 -8.90 -22.27 18.05
N HIS A 33 -8.68 -21.51 19.12
CA HIS A 33 -8.73 -20.05 19.07
C HIS A 33 -7.71 -19.46 18.08
N ARG A 34 -6.46 -19.92 18.14
CA ARG A 34 -5.42 -19.50 17.18
C ARG A 34 -5.75 -19.88 15.75
N TYR A 35 -6.29 -21.06 15.52
CA TYR A 35 -6.70 -21.48 14.19
C TYR A 35 -7.84 -20.60 13.64
N ALA A 36 -8.88 -20.36 14.44
CA ALA A 36 -9.99 -19.49 14.06
C ALA A 36 -9.52 -18.06 13.78
N LEU A 37 -8.65 -17.51 14.63
CA LEU A 37 -8.07 -16.19 14.45
C LEU A 37 -7.25 -16.11 13.15
N ASN A 38 -6.42 -17.10 12.84
CA ASN A 38 -5.65 -17.13 11.60
C ASN A 38 -6.57 -17.18 10.38
N LYS A 39 -7.64 -17.99 10.41
CA LYS A 39 -8.61 -18.07 9.31
C LYS A 39 -9.37 -16.76 9.10
N ALA A 40 -9.79 -16.09 10.18
CA ALA A 40 -10.38 -14.76 10.09
C ALA A 40 -9.38 -13.72 9.54
N SER A 41 -8.13 -13.79 9.99
CA SER A 41 -7.04 -12.94 9.51
C SER A 41 -6.76 -13.15 8.01
N ASP A 42 -6.74 -14.41 7.55
CA ASP A 42 -6.57 -14.74 6.13
C ASP A 42 -7.72 -14.17 5.29
N ALA A 43 -8.97 -14.36 5.73
CA ALA A 43 -10.16 -13.87 5.02
C ALA A 43 -10.15 -12.32 4.89
N VAL A 44 -9.85 -11.61 5.99
CA VAL A 44 -9.75 -10.14 5.97
C VAL A 44 -8.56 -9.68 5.12
N ALA A 45 -7.42 -10.36 5.19
CA ALA A 45 -6.26 -10.03 4.37
C ALA A 45 -6.52 -10.14 2.86
N GLN A 46 -7.44 -11.03 2.45
CA GLN A 46 -7.83 -11.24 1.05
C GLN A 46 -8.97 -10.34 0.58
N SER A 47 -9.64 -9.60 1.47
CA SER A 47 -10.77 -8.73 1.11
C SER A 47 -10.40 -7.57 0.18
N GLY A 48 -9.12 -7.26 0.02
CA GLY A 48 -8.65 -6.21 -0.89
C GLY A 48 -9.10 -6.37 -2.34
N ALA A 49 -9.28 -7.60 -2.82
CA ALA A 49 -9.78 -7.88 -4.16
C ALA A 49 -11.23 -7.40 -4.37
N THR A 50 -12.08 -7.49 -3.34
CA THR A 50 -13.47 -7.00 -3.39
C THR A 50 -13.50 -5.48 -3.57
N TYR A 51 -12.63 -4.74 -2.89
CA TYR A 51 -12.51 -3.29 -3.09
C TYR A 51 -11.95 -2.95 -4.47
N ALA A 52 -10.93 -3.68 -4.94
CA ALA A 52 -10.30 -3.41 -6.23
C ALA A 52 -11.27 -3.60 -7.42
N SER A 53 -12.22 -4.53 -7.31
CA SER A 53 -13.21 -4.85 -8.33
C SER A 53 -14.51 -4.05 -8.23
N ASP A 54 -14.63 -3.14 -7.27
CA ASP A 54 -15.80 -2.31 -7.09
C ASP A 54 -15.85 -1.18 -8.13
N ASP A 55 -17.07 -0.82 -8.56
CA ASP A 55 -17.33 0.26 -9.52
C ASP A 55 -17.84 1.55 -8.86
N ASP A 56 -18.07 1.52 -7.53
CA ASP A 56 -18.53 2.66 -6.74
C ASP A 56 -17.42 3.17 -5.77
N PRO A 57 -16.60 4.16 -6.20
CA PRO A 57 -15.58 4.74 -5.35
C PRO A 57 -16.13 5.38 -4.07
N GLU A 58 -17.36 5.92 -4.07
CA GLU A 58 -17.94 6.57 -2.89
C GLU A 58 -18.34 5.51 -1.85
N LEU A 59 -18.88 4.36 -2.29
CA LEU A 59 -19.15 3.23 -1.40
C LEU A 59 -17.84 2.71 -0.78
N VAL A 60 -16.81 2.53 -1.59
CA VAL A 60 -15.48 2.09 -1.12
C VAL A 60 -14.88 3.12 -0.15
N LYS A 61 -14.96 4.41 -0.45
CA LYS A 61 -14.51 5.50 0.43
C LYS A 61 -15.16 5.43 1.81
N ALA A 62 -16.47 5.16 1.85
CA ALA A 62 -17.23 5.06 3.09
C ALA A 62 -16.91 3.77 3.87
N ALA A 63 -16.72 2.63 3.19
CA ALA A 63 -16.52 1.32 3.81
C ALA A 63 -15.07 1.05 4.23
N ALA A 64 -14.09 1.53 3.47
CA ALA A 64 -12.67 1.22 3.68
C ALA A 64 -12.16 1.59 5.09
N PRO A 65 -12.54 2.71 5.73
CA PRO A 65 -12.12 3.03 7.09
C PRO A 65 -12.48 1.95 8.11
N PHE A 66 -13.67 1.35 8.01
CA PHE A 66 -14.08 0.25 8.88
C PHE A 66 -13.21 -0.99 8.63
N GLY A 67 -13.01 -1.38 7.37
CA GLY A 67 -12.15 -2.52 6.98
C GLY A 67 -10.72 -2.35 7.47
N LEU A 68 -10.15 -1.15 7.35
CA LEU A 68 -8.82 -0.83 7.86
C LEU A 68 -8.75 -0.93 9.39
N LYS A 69 -9.77 -0.46 10.12
CA LYS A 69 -9.81 -0.60 11.58
C LYS A 69 -10.01 -2.04 12.02
N LEU A 70 -10.80 -2.84 11.30
CA LEU A 70 -10.92 -4.28 11.54
C LEU A 70 -9.58 -5.00 11.35
N THR A 71 -8.86 -4.67 10.26
CA THR A 71 -7.51 -5.20 10.00
C THR A 71 -6.56 -4.88 11.16
N GLU A 72 -6.59 -3.65 11.69
CA GLU A 72 -5.79 -3.25 12.86
C GLU A 72 -6.17 -4.01 14.13
N SER A 73 -7.46 -4.25 14.37
CA SER A 73 -7.92 -5.01 15.52
C SER A 73 -7.41 -6.46 15.47
N LEU A 74 -7.46 -7.09 14.28
CA LEU A 74 -6.89 -8.42 14.09
C LEU A 74 -5.36 -8.43 14.23
N LEU A 75 -4.67 -7.38 13.81
CA LEU A 75 -3.23 -7.23 14.00
C LEU A 75 -2.82 -7.03 15.46
N ALA A 76 -3.70 -6.53 16.32
CA ALA A 76 -3.46 -6.47 17.76
C ALA A 76 -3.39 -7.89 18.37
N GLU A 77 -4.23 -8.80 17.91
CA GLU A 77 -4.27 -10.19 18.35
C GLU A 77 -3.26 -11.09 17.61
N ASN A 78 -2.94 -10.75 16.35
CA ASN A 78 -2.02 -11.52 15.50
C ASN A 78 -0.97 -10.59 14.86
N PRO A 79 -0.03 -10.04 15.65
CA PRO A 79 0.84 -8.93 15.24
C PRO A 79 1.86 -9.28 14.15
N GLN A 80 2.09 -10.56 13.89
CA GLN A 80 3.06 -11.03 12.89
C GLN A 80 2.40 -11.60 11.63
N HIS A 81 1.08 -11.48 11.48
CA HIS A 81 0.36 -12.02 10.34
C HIS A 81 0.66 -11.24 9.06
N LEU A 82 1.51 -11.79 8.19
CA LEU A 82 2.02 -11.12 6.99
C LEU A 82 0.91 -10.64 6.05
N GLY A 83 -0.14 -11.42 5.87
CA GLY A 83 -1.29 -11.03 5.04
C GLY A 83 -1.97 -9.76 5.55
N LEU A 84 -2.26 -9.67 6.86
CA LEU A 84 -2.85 -8.47 7.47
C LEU A 84 -1.91 -7.27 7.42
N LEU A 85 -0.60 -7.47 7.68
CA LEU A 85 0.40 -6.41 7.56
C LEU A 85 0.46 -5.87 6.13
N THR A 86 0.33 -6.77 5.14
CA THR A 86 0.28 -6.42 3.73
C THR A 86 -1.00 -5.63 3.40
N SER A 87 -2.16 -6.14 3.79
CA SER A 87 -3.46 -5.52 3.54
C SER A 87 -3.59 -4.16 4.24
N ALA A 88 -3.18 -4.05 5.52
CA ALA A 88 -3.20 -2.77 6.23
C ALA A 88 -2.39 -1.70 5.49
N ALA A 89 -1.17 -2.03 5.09
CA ALA A 89 -0.32 -1.03 4.46
C ALA A 89 -0.78 -0.64 3.05
N SER A 90 -1.15 -1.62 2.18
CA SER A 90 -1.70 -1.28 0.87
C SER A 90 -3.01 -0.52 1.00
N GLY A 91 -3.90 -0.95 1.88
CA GLY A 91 -5.19 -0.30 2.09
C GLY A 91 -5.06 1.13 2.64
N PHE A 92 -4.23 1.36 3.67
CA PHE A 92 -3.98 2.74 4.16
C PHE A 92 -3.33 3.62 3.10
N THR A 93 -2.41 3.08 2.28
CA THR A 93 -1.76 3.85 1.20
C THR A 93 -2.76 4.24 0.13
N GLN A 94 -3.54 3.29 -0.37
CA GLN A 94 -4.53 3.52 -1.42
C GLN A 94 -5.65 4.45 -0.95
N TYR A 95 -6.17 4.24 0.28
CA TYR A 95 -7.17 5.13 0.87
C TYR A 95 -6.65 6.56 1.04
N ALA A 96 -5.42 6.71 1.53
CA ALA A 96 -4.81 8.02 1.72
C ALA A 96 -4.61 8.75 0.39
N TYR A 97 -4.24 8.02 -0.66
CA TYR A 97 -4.08 8.58 -2.00
C TYR A 97 -5.43 8.97 -2.61
N ALA A 98 -6.30 8.00 -2.85
CA ALA A 98 -7.50 8.18 -3.64
C ALA A 98 -8.59 9.05 -2.97
N PHE A 99 -8.68 9.01 -1.63
CA PHE A 99 -9.80 9.60 -0.89
C PHE A 99 -9.39 10.66 0.14
N VAL A 100 -8.11 11.01 0.20
CA VAL A 100 -7.65 12.09 1.09
C VAL A 100 -6.73 13.06 0.36
N GLN A 101 -5.70 12.56 -0.32
CA GLN A 101 -4.73 13.43 -1.00
C GLN A 101 -5.28 14.00 -2.31
N GLU A 102 -5.89 13.16 -3.17
CA GLU A 102 -6.51 13.62 -4.43
C GLU A 102 -7.62 14.64 -4.15
N GLU A 103 -8.45 14.38 -3.13
CA GLU A 103 -9.50 15.32 -2.74
C GLU A 103 -8.95 16.62 -2.13
N ALA A 104 -7.79 16.58 -1.47
CA ALA A 104 -7.13 17.79 -0.99
C ALA A 104 -6.78 18.73 -2.15
N ASP A 105 -6.32 18.16 -3.28
CA ASP A 105 -6.02 18.95 -4.46
C ASP A 105 -7.28 19.56 -5.10
N GLU A 106 -8.41 18.83 -5.04
CA GLU A 106 -9.71 19.34 -5.52
C GLU A 106 -10.27 20.48 -4.63
N VAL A 107 -10.01 20.42 -3.32
CA VAL A 107 -10.48 21.43 -2.34
C VAL A 107 -9.60 22.68 -2.32
N GLU A 108 -8.30 22.53 -2.62
CA GLU A 108 -7.29 23.59 -2.46
C GLU A 108 -7.69 24.95 -3.09
N PRO A 109 -8.28 25.03 -4.29
CA PRO A 109 -8.65 26.31 -4.89
C PRO A 109 -9.72 27.08 -4.14
N GLN A 110 -10.57 26.39 -3.37
CA GLN A 110 -11.67 26.99 -2.59
C GLN A 110 -11.30 27.20 -1.12
N ASP A 111 -10.55 26.23 -0.54
CA ASP A 111 -10.15 26.26 0.88
C ASP A 111 -8.76 25.64 1.08
N PHE A 112 -7.74 26.48 0.99
CA PHE A 112 -6.35 26.08 1.22
C PHE A 112 -6.13 25.46 2.62
N ALA A 113 -6.77 25.99 3.66
CA ALA A 113 -6.58 25.50 5.02
C ALA A 113 -7.17 24.09 5.20
N ALA A 114 -8.34 23.81 4.61
CA ALA A 114 -8.93 22.47 4.57
C ALA A 114 -8.04 21.51 3.78
N ALA A 115 -7.52 21.90 2.62
CA ALA A 115 -6.62 21.09 1.82
C ALA A 115 -5.35 20.70 2.59
N GLU A 116 -4.72 21.65 3.28
CA GLU A 116 -3.54 21.38 4.14
C GLU A 116 -3.85 20.45 5.31
N ALA A 117 -5.03 20.57 5.93
CA ALA A 117 -5.48 19.65 6.97
C ALA A 117 -5.65 18.22 6.42
N MET A 118 -6.18 18.07 5.19
CA MET A 118 -6.33 16.81 4.48
C MET A 118 -4.95 16.22 4.11
N ARG A 119 -4.00 17.00 3.60
CA ARG A 119 -2.63 16.57 3.31
C ARG A 119 -1.91 16.11 4.58
N ALA A 120 -2.08 16.82 5.67
CA ALA A 120 -1.55 16.41 6.97
C ALA A 120 -2.16 15.08 7.47
N ARG A 121 -3.46 14.84 7.19
CA ARG A 121 -4.11 13.55 7.44
C ARG A 121 -3.55 12.45 6.54
N ALA A 122 -3.43 12.69 5.23
CA ALA A 122 -2.87 11.73 4.27
C ALA A 122 -1.45 11.31 4.69
N ARG A 123 -0.59 12.27 5.04
CA ARG A 123 0.76 11.99 5.56
C ARG A 123 0.75 11.04 6.76
N ARG A 124 -0.14 11.25 7.75
CA ARG A 124 -0.25 10.35 8.91
C ARG A 124 -0.66 8.93 8.51
N LEU A 125 -1.54 8.79 7.52
CA LEU A 125 -1.97 7.49 7.00
C LEU A 125 -0.85 6.78 6.24
N TYR A 126 -0.06 7.49 5.45
CA TYR A 126 1.11 6.95 4.77
C TYR A 126 2.20 6.47 5.76
N LEU A 127 2.50 7.24 6.79
CA LEU A 127 3.44 6.83 7.84
C LEU A 127 2.92 5.62 8.62
N ARG A 128 1.61 5.52 8.85
CA ARG A 128 0.98 4.34 9.43
C ARG A 128 1.14 3.12 8.53
N ALA A 129 0.90 3.26 7.23
CA ALA A 129 1.09 2.22 6.23
C ALA A 129 2.54 1.73 6.17
N GLN A 130 3.51 2.65 6.13
CA GLN A 130 4.93 2.36 6.17
C GLN A 130 5.30 1.53 7.42
N GLY A 131 4.77 1.89 8.59
CA GLY A 131 5.03 1.16 9.84
C GLY A 131 4.58 -0.30 9.78
N TYR A 132 3.40 -0.59 9.19
CA TYR A 132 2.93 -1.98 9.02
C TYR A 132 3.83 -2.80 8.11
N ARG A 133 4.33 -2.20 7.04
CA ARG A 133 5.20 -2.89 6.09
C ARG A 133 6.60 -3.14 6.63
N LEU A 134 7.18 -2.18 7.33
CA LEU A 134 8.46 -2.40 8.01
C LEU A 134 8.34 -3.54 9.03
N ARG A 135 7.21 -3.64 9.74
CA ARG A 135 6.93 -4.81 10.60
C ARG A 135 6.86 -6.10 9.79
N GLY A 136 6.25 -6.10 8.61
CA GLY A 136 6.20 -7.28 7.74
C GLY A 136 7.59 -7.72 7.26
N LEU A 137 8.44 -6.76 6.88
CA LEU A 137 9.84 -7.03 6.52
C LEU A 137 10.64 -7.51 7.73
N GLU A 138 10.39 -6.93 8.92
CA GLU A 138 11.03 -7.36 10.17
C GLU A 138 10.66 -8.79 10.58
N VAL A 139 9.39 -9.22 10.37
CA VAL A 139 8.94 -10.60 10.60
C VAL A 139 9.68 -11.59 9.71
N LYS A 140 9.94 -11.23 8.44
CA LYS A 140 10.64 -12.11 7.49
C LYS A 140 12.16 -12.03 7.61
N HIS A 141 12.68 -10.86 7.95
CA HIS A 141 14.11 -10.54 8.00
C HIS A 141 14.42 -9.78 9.29
N PRO A 142 14.66 -10.48 10.42
CA PRO A 142 14.91 -9.84 11.71
C PRO A 142 16.06 -8.82 11.66
N GLY A 143 15.84 -7.61 12.18
CA GLY A 143 16.79 -6.51 12.14
C GLY A 143 16.75 -5.66 10.86
N PHE A 144 15.82 -5.96 9.94
CA PHE A 144 15.74 -5.30 8.63
C PHE A 144 15.57 -3.78 8.73
N GLY A 145 14.67 -3.30 9.57
CA GLY A 145 14.37 -1.87 9.67
C GLY A 145 15.57 -1.04 10.11
N LYS A 146 16.32 -1.51 11.11
CA LYS A 146 17.55 -0.84 11.57
C LYS A 146 18.66 -0.90 10.51
N ALA A 147 18.84 -2.05 9.91
CA ALA A 147 19.86 -2.26 8.87
C ALA A 147 19.55 -1.41 7.61
N LEU A 148 18.27 -1.28 7.23
CA LEU A 148 17.83 -0.47 6.09
C LEU A 148 18.22 0.99 6.23
N LEU A 149 18.08 1.57 7.40
CA LEU A 149 18.48 2.97 7.65
C LEU A 149 20.00 3.14 7.68
N ALA A 150 20.75 2.12 8.13
CA ALA A 150 22.21 2.17 8.21
C ALA A 150 22.89 1.90 6.87
N ASN A 151 22.41 0.92 6.11
CA ASN A 151 22.95 0.52 4.81
C ASN A 151 21.86 0.00 3.88
N PRO A 152 21.08 0.90 3.23
CA PRO A 152 19.93 0.54 2.42
C PRO A 152 20.23 -0.50 1.35
N LYS A 153 21.26 -0.24 0.51
CA LYS A 153 21.61 -1.08 -0.64
C LYS A 153 22.04 -2.50 -0.25
N ALA A 154 22.76 -2.66 0.85
CA ALA A 154 23.13 -3.99 1.33
C ALA A 154 21.94 -4.74 1.91
N THR A 155 21.11 -4.03 2.68
CA THR A 155 19.95 -4.64 3.38
C THR A 155 18.94 -5.22 2.42
N VAL A 156 18.57 -4.49 1.38
CA VAL A 156 17.53 -4.94 0.43
C VAL A 156 17.94 -6.17 -0.38
N ARG A 157 19.25 -6.49 -0.46
CA ARG A 157 19.74 -7.71 -1.14
C ARG A 157 19.26 -9.01 -0.48
N THR A 158 18.89 -8.97 0.79
CA THR A 158 18.33 -10.14 1.50
C THR A 158 16.91 -10.47 1.03
N ALA A 159 16.22 -9.50 0.45
CA ALA A 159 14.86 -9.67 -0.05
C ALA A 159 14.82 -10.46 -1.36
N THR A 160 13.75 -11.26 -1.51
CA THR A 160 13.50 -12.16 -2.63
C THR A 160 12.16 -11.83 -3.32
N LYS A 161 11.87 -12.47 -4.46
CA LYS A 161 10.63 -12.19 -5.22
C LYS A 161 9.33 -12.24 -4.38
N PRO A 162 9.14 -13.18 -3.44
CA PRO A 162 7.96 -13.16 -2.54
C PRO A 162 7.88 -11.93 -1.61
N ASP A 163 8.95 -11.13 -1.51
CA ASP A 163 8.97 -9.91 -0.69
C ASP A 163 8.54 -8.66 -1.48
N VAL A 164 8.41 -8.76 -2.80
CA VAL A 164 8.08 -7.61 -3.67
C VAL A 164 6.84 -6.84 -3.19
N PRO A 165 5.72 -7.47 -2.79
CA PRO A 165 4.60 -6.72 -2.23
C PRO A 165 4.98 -5.89 -1.01
N LEU A 166 5.83 -6.44 -0.11
CA LEU A 166 6.30 -5.73 1.08
C LEU A 166 7.22 -4.56 0.70
N LEU A 167 8.16 -4.76 -0.21
CA LEU A 167 9.09 -3.72 -0.67
C LEU A 167 8.34 -2.57 -1.35
N TYR A 168 7.52 -2.88 -2.34
CA TYR A 168 6.78 -1.89 -3.13
C TYR A 168 5.90 -0.99 -2.26
N TRP A 169 5.00 -1.58 -1.46
CA TRP A 169 4.08 -0.80 -0.65
C TRP A 169 4.78 -0.04 0.49
N THR A 170 5.93 -0.53 1.02
CA THR A 170 6.75 0.24 1.94
C THR A 170 7.29 1.49 1.25
N ALA A 171 7.90 1.32 0.10
CA ALA A 171 8.50 2.41 -0.66
C ALA A 171 7.44 3.42 -1.14
N ALA A 172 6.31 2.96 -1.67
CA ALA A 172 5.23 3.82 -2.14
C ALA A 172 4.63 4.67 -1.00
N ALA A 173 4.29 4.03 0.13
CA ALA A 173 3.80 4.77 1.30
C ALA A 173 4.83 5.78 1.84
N TRP A 174 6.09 5.39 1.87
CA TRP A 174 7.17 6.24 2.36
C TRP A 174 7.42 7.43 1.44
N ALA A 175 7.49 7.19 0.13
CA ALA A 175 7.61 8.25 -0.87
C ALA A 175 6.47 9.26 -0.79
N SER A 176 5.22 8.77 -0.66
CA SER A 176 4.04 9.63 -0.51
C SER A 176 4.09 10.44 0.80
N ALA A 177 4.56 9.84 1.90
CA ALA A 177 4.77 10.60 3.16
C ALA A 177 5.84 11.68 3.01
N ILE A 178 6.96 11.37 2.33
CA ILE A 178 8.06 12.31 2.05
C ILE A 178 7.58 13.46 1.14
N SER A 179 6.82 13.15 0.09
CA SER A 179 6.32 14.17 -0.85
C SER A 179 5.46 15.24 -0.15
N LEU A 180 4.72 14.83 0.89
CA LEU A 180 3.91 15.71 1.74
C LEU A 180 4.69 16.26 2.96
N SER A 181 6.02 16.16 2.96
CA SER A 181 6.87 16.51 4.12
C SER A 181 8.21 17.11 3.69
N LYS A 182 8.22 17.89 2.61
CA LYS A 182 9.45 18.50 2.10
C LYS A 182 10.11 19.46 3.09
N ASP A 183 9.34 19.94 4.06
CA ASP A 183 9.74 20.77 5.19
C ASP A 183 10.37 19.99 6.37
N LYS A 184 10.46 18.65 6.29
CA LYS A 184 10.92 17.76 7.35
C LYS A 184 12.21 17.04 6.98
N PRO A 185 13.39 17.60 7.33
CA PRO A 185 14.68 17.02 6.97
C PRO A 185 14.86 15.57 7.43
N GLU A 186 14.26 15.20 8.56
CA GLU A 186 14.31 13.84 9.10
C GLU A 186 13.61 12.80 8.23
N LEU A 187 12.58 13.20 7.47
CA LEU A 187 11.93 12.32 6.50
C LEU A 187 12.65 12.35 5.14
N VAL A 188 13.06 13.54 4.69
CA VAL A 188 13.82 13.70 3.45
C VAL A 188 15.13 12.92 3.50
N GLY A 189 15.81 12.88 4.64
CA GLY A 189 17.03 12.09 4.85
C GLY A 189 16.84 10.57 4.70
N GLN A 190 15.60 10.09 4.65
CA GLN A 190 15.28 8.67 4.48
C GLN A 190 15.03 8.26 3.01
N ILE A 191 15.14 9.20 2.07
CA ILE A 191 15.02 8.92 0.61
C ILE A 191 15.89 7.74 0.18
N PRO A 192 17.17 7.60 0.57
CA PRO A 192 17.99 6.46 0.12
C PRO A 192 17.43 5.09 0.55
N ALA A 193 16.76 5.01 1.71
CA ALA A 193 16.13 3.78 2.17
C ALA A 193 14.88 3.44 1.34
N MET A 194 14.05 4.43 1.05
CA MET A 194 12.88 4.31 0.19
C MET A 194 13.29 3.89 -1.23
N GLU A 195 14.28 4.55 -1.82
CA GLU A 195 14.79 4.22 -3.16
C GLU A 195 15.31 2.79 -3.25
N ALA A 196 16.09 2.37 -2.28
CA ALA A 196 16.63 1.01 -2.27
C ALA A 196 15.54 -0.06 -2.26
N LEU A 197 14.44 0.17 -1.52
CA LEU A 197 13.28 -0.73 -1.51
C LEU A 197 12.59 -0.78 -2.88
N MET A 198 12.36 0.37 -3.50
CA MET A 198 11.68 0.46 -4.79
C MET A 198 12.53 -0.14 -5.91
N ASP A 199 13.81 0.21 -5.98
CA ASP A 199 14.76 -0.33 -6.95
C ASP A 199 14.85 -1.87 -6.81
N ARG A 200 14.91 -2.39 -5.57
CA ARG A 200 14.93 -3.82 -5.35
C ARG A 200 13.63 -4.51 -5.74
N ALA A 201 12.50 -3.90 -5.51
CA ALA A 201 11.21 -4.43 -5.96
C ALA A 201 11.19 -4.55 -7.49
N LEU A 202 11.66 -3.51 -8.19
CA LEU A 202 11.75 -3.48 -9.65
C LEU A 202 12.69 -4.58 -10.19
N GLU A 203 13.87 -4.76 -9.57
CA GLU A 203 14.82 -5.83 -9.95
C GLU A 203 14.22 -7.23 -9.79
N LEU A 204 13.44 -7.46 -8.73
CA LEU A 204 12.92 -8.77 -8.40
C LEU A 204 11.70 -9.16 -9.24
N ASP A 205 10.81 -8.21 -9.52
CA ASP A 205 9.61 -8.44 -10.33
C ASP A 205 9.04 -7.13 -10.92
N GLU A 206 9.52 -6.73 -12.08
CA GLU A 206 9.01 -5.55 -12.79
C GLU A 206 7.52 -5.64 -13.18
N SER A 207 6.99 -6.88 -13.27
CA SER A 207 5.60 -7.13 -13.65
C SER A 207 4.61 -7.03 -12.49
N TYR A 208 5.08 -6.84 -11.26
CA TYR A 208 4.24 -6.75 -10.08
C TYR A 208 3.12 -5.72 -10.26
N GLY A 209 1.88 -6.13 -9.91
CA GLY A 209 0.70 -5.26 -9.96
C GLY A 209 0.46 -4.65 -11.35
N HIS A 210 0.59 -5.46 -12.42
CA HIS A 210 0.43 -5.00 -13.81
C HIS A 210 1.40 -3.88 -14.22
N GLY A 211 2.56 -3.78 -13.59
CA GLY A 211 3.53 -2.72 -13.85
C GLY A 211 3.43 -1.52 -12.91
N SER A 212 2.78 -1.65 -11.76
CA SER A 212 2.62 -0.56 -10.76
C SER A 212 3.94 0.05 -10.32
N ILE A 213 5.05 -0.74 -10.29
CA ILE A 213 6.37 -0.20 -9.96
C ILE A 213 6.82 0.80 -11.03
N HIS A 214 6.62 0.47 -12.30
CA HIS A 214 6.92 1.39 -13.39
C HIS A 214 6.02 2.64 -13.36
N THR A 215 4.73 2.46 -13.07
CA THR A 215 3.80 3.61 -12.91
C THR A 215 4.28 4.57 -11.83
N PHE A 216 4.69 4.06 -10.67
CA PHE A 216 5.28 4.87 -9.61
C PHE A 216 6.55 5.60 -10.09
N MET A 217 7.42 4.91 -10.81
CA MET A 217 8.69 5.47 -11.30
C MET A 217 8.50 6.60 -12.32
N ILE A 218 7.38 6.66 -13.06
CA ILE A 218 7.08 7.78 -13.98
C ILE A 218 7.17 9.12 -13.24
N SER A 219 6.46 9.24 -12.13
CA SER A 219 6.45 10.46 -11.33
C SER A 219 7.73 10.63 -10.53
N TYR A 220 8.28 9.54 -9.99
CA TYR A 220 9.46 9.60 -9.13
C TYR A 220 10.72 10.03 -9.87
N GLU A 221 10.94 9.58 -11.09
CA GLU A 221 12.12 9.94 -11.89
C GLU A 221 12.24 11.44 -12.19
N MET A 222 11.13 12.18 -12.17
CA MET A 222 11.13 13.63 -12.33
C MET A 222 11.77 14.38 -11.16
N SER A 223 11.82 13.75 -9.98
CA SER A 223 12.38 14.34 -8.75
C SER A 223 13.59 13.56 -8.21
N ARG A 224 13.98 12.44 -8.82
CA ARG A 224 15.07 11.57 -8.36
C ARG A 224 16.42 12.26 -8.47
N ALA A 225 16.99 12.60 -7.31
CA ALA A 225 18.29 13.29 -7.26
C ALA A 225 19.45 12.36 -7.67
N GLY A 226 20.42 12.92 -8.40
CA GLY A 226 21.67 12.21 -8.75
C GLY A 226 21.54 11.11 -9.82
N ALA A 227 20.35 10.89 -10.37
CA ALA A 227 20.18 9.98 -11.49
C ALA A 227 20.72 10.58 -12.80
N ALA A 228 21.42 9.78 -13.60
CA ALA A 228 22.02 10.25 -14.85
C ALA A 228 20.98 10.45 -15.98
N GLY A 229 21.22 11.40 -16.85
CA GLY A 229 20.40 11.69 -18.03
C GLY A 229 19.16 12.54 -17.74
N ASP A 230 18.35 12.76 -18.78
CA ASP A 230 17.14 13.58 -18.67
C ASP A 230 16.04 12.86 -17.87
N PRO A 231 15.49 13.49 -16.82
CA PRO A 231 14.43 12.92 -16.00
C PRO A 231 13.19 12.52 -16.81
N ALA A 232 12.75 13.36 -17.75
CA ALA A 232 11.59 13.08 -18.57
C ALA A 232 11.81 11.87 -19.50
N ALA A 233 13.02 11.69 -20.01
CA ALA A 233 13.35 10.51 -20.82
C ALA A 233 13.33 9.23 -19.98
N ARG A 234 13.77 9.29 -18.72
CA ARG A 234 13.66 8.13 -17.79
C ARG A 234 12.20 7.82 -17.46
N ALA A 235 11.41 8.85 -17.14
CA ALA A 235 9.98 8.71 -16.88
C ALA A 235 9.24 8.06 -18.08
N ARG A 236 9.55 8.48 -19.31
CA ARG A 236 8.95 7.91 -20.53
C ARG A 236 9.29 6.43 -20.72
N LYS A 237 10.51 5.99 -20.43
CA LYS A 237 10.87 4.56 -20.46
C LYS A 237 10.01 3.74 -19.51
N HIS A 238 9.79 4.25 -18.29
CA HIS A 238 8.90 3.61 -17.34
C HIS A 238 7.45 3.61 -17.82
N PHE A 239 6.98 4.70 -18.41
CA PHE A 239 5.64 4.77 -19.01
C PHE A 239 5.44 3.70 -20.11
N GLU A 240 6.35 3.60 -21.05
CA GLU A 240 6.29 2.59 -22.12
C GLU A 240 6.23 1.17 -21.54
N ARG A 241 7.03 0.91 -20.51
CA ARG A 241 7.04 -0.40 -19.85
C ARG A 241 5.78 -0.68 -19.07
N ALA A 242 5.25 0.30 -18.31
CA ALA A 242 3.97 0.18 -17.60
C ALA A 242 2.82 -0.13 -18.56
N MET A 243 2.72 0.62 -19.68
CA MET A 243 1.69 0.39 -20.70
C MET A 243 1.78 -1.01 -21.31
N ALA A 244 2.99 -1.50 -21.58
CA ALA A 244 3.20 -2.84 -22.12
C ALA A 244 2.78 -3.94 -21.12
N LEU A 245 3.10 -3.79 -19.84
CA LEU A 245 2.76 -4.75 -18.79
C LEU A 245 1.26 -4.76 -18.47
N ALA A 246 0.64 -3.61 -18.45
CA ALA A 246 -0.81 -3.45 -18.23
C ALA A 246 -1.65 -3.79 -19.45
N LYS A 247 -1.04 -3.99 -20.63
CA LYS A 247 -1.73 -4.30 -21.91
C LYS A 247 -2.85 -3.31 -22.23
N GLY A 248 -2.69 -2.06 -21.86
CA GLY A 248 -3.68 -1.00 -22.10
C GLY A 248 -4.90 -1.02 -21.17
N THR A 249 -4.91 -1.83 -20.12
CA THR A 249 -6.05 -1.92 -19.18
C THR A 249 -5.90 -1.04 -17.92
N ASP A 250 -4.82 -0.26 -17.80
CA ASP A 250 -4.54 0.62 -16.67
C ASP A 250 -4.43 2.08 -17.13
N ALA A 251 -5.26 2.95 -16.57
CA ALA A 251 -5.25 4.38 -16.83
C ALA A 251 -4.14 5.12 -16.06
N SER A 252 -3.61 4.53 -14.99
CA SER A 252 -2.68 5.19 -14.07
C SER A 252 -1.39 5.67 -14.74
N PRO A 253 -0.72 4.90 -15.64
CA PRO A 253 0.49 5.39 -16.30
C PRO A 253 0.24 6.62 -17.16
N LEU A 254 -0.93 6.70 -17.81
CA LEU A 254 -1.33 7.82 -18.66
C LEU A 254 -1.49 9.11 -17.84
N VAL A 255 -2.19 9.02 -16.71
CA VAL A 255 -2.36 10.13 -15.76
C VAL A 255 -1.02 10.53 -15.17
N ALA A 256 -0.21 9.56 -14.71
CA ALA A 256 1.10 9.82 -14.11
C ALA A 256 2.04 10.57 -15.08
N LEU A 257 2.08 10.20 -16.36
CA LEU A 257 2.92 10.89 -17.34
C LEU A 257 2.39 12.30 -17.64
N ALA A 258 1.07 12.46 -17.74
CA ALA A 258 0.44 13.76 -17.97
C ALA A 258 0.79 14.72 -16.82
N GLU A 259 0.63 14.31 -15.57
CA GLU A 259 0.93 15.18 -14.42
C GLU A 259 2.42 15.44 -14.23
N ALA A 260 3.25 14.39 -14.29
CA ALA A 260 4.65 14.53 -13.91
C ALA A 260 5.52 15.15 -14.99
N VAL A 261 5.20 14.93 -16.26
CA VAL A 261 6.07 15.33 -17.39
C VAL A 261 5.48 16.45 -18.21
N THR A 262 4.23 16.31 -18.67
CA THR A 262 3.70 17.27 -19.67
C THR A 262 3.44 18.64 -19.07
N ILE A 263 2.97 18.73 -17.83
CA ILE A 263 2.79 19.99 -17.12
C ILE A 263 4.15 20.70 -16.96
N GLN A 264 5.17 19.98 -16.51
CA GLN A 264 6.51 20.57 -16.34
C GLN A 264 7.14 21.00 -17.68
N LYS A 265 6.84 20.30 -18.77
CA LYS A 265 7.32 20.63 -20.13
C LYS A 265 6.42 21.63 -20.84
N GLN A 266 5.28 22.00 -20.25
CA GLN A 266 4.26 22.88 -20.86
C GLN A 266 3.73 22.33 -22.20
N ASP A 267 3.62 21.00 -22.32
CA ASP A 267 3.11 20.33 -23.52
C ASP A 267 1.60 20.01 -23.36
N VAL A 268 0.77 21.02 -23.66
CA VAL A 268 -0.70 20.92 -23.59
C VAL A 268 -1.23 19.79 -24.47
N LYS A 269 -0.70 19.65 -25.71
CA LYS A 269 -1.21 18.68 -26.67
C LYS A 269 -0.99 17.24 -26.19
N GLU A 270 0.19 16.95 -25.64
CA GLU A 270 0.46 15.64 -25.10
C GLU A 270 -0.37 15.39 -23.81
N PHE A 271 -0.52 16.41 -22.94
CA PHE A 271 -1.36 16.36 -21.76
C PHE A 271 -2.79 15.96 -22.08
N GLU A 272 -3.46 16.68 -22.99
CA GLU A 272 -4.82 16.35 -23.44
C GLU A 272 -4.90 14.95 -24.05
N SER A 273 -3.93 14.59 -24.91
CA SER A 273 -3.89 13.27 -25.54
C SER A 273 -3.80 12.13 -24.52
N LEU A 274 -2.92 12.27 -23.52
CA LEU A 274 -2.75 11.25 -22.47
C LEU A 274 -4.01 11.11 -21.61
N LEU A 275 -4.58 12.23 -21.17
CA LEU A 275 -5.77 12.20 -20.31
C LEU A 275 -7.01 11.67 -21.06
N ASN A 276 -7.19 12.05 -22.33
CA ASN A 276 -8.28 11.49 -23.14
C ASN A 276 -8.11 9.97 -23.37
N ARG A 277 -6.87 9.49 -23.53
CA ARG A 277 -6.59 8.05 -23.56
C ARG A 277 -6.88 7.37 -22.23
N ALA A 278 -6.59 8.01 -21.10
CA ALA A 278 -6.94 7.50 -19.77
C ALA A 278 -8.47 7.36 -19.61
N LEU A 279 -9.24 8.35 -20.08
CA LEU A 279 -10.70 8.31 -20.08
C LEU A 279 -11.27 7.22 -21.00
N ALA A 280 -10.56 6.82 -22.03
CA ALA A 280 -10.97 5.77 -22.98
C ALA A 280 -10.65 4.35 -22.48
N VAL A 281 -9.88 4.18 -21.40
CA VAL A 281 -9.64 2.86 -20.80
C VAL A 281 -10.97 2.31 -20.26
N ASN A 282 -11.31 1.08 -20.68
CA ASN A 282 -12.51 0.40 -20.13
C ASN A 282 -12.19 -0.13 -18.72
N PRO A 283 -12.81 0.38 -17.65
CA PRO A 283 -12.57 -0.09 -16.29
C PRO A 283 -12.91 -1.57 -16.07
N ASP A 284 -13.88 -2.08 -16.86
CA ASP A 284 -14.35 -3.47 -16.74
C ASP A 284 -13.45 -4.49 -17.46
N ALA A 285 -12.49 -4.02 -18.24
CA ALA A 285 -11.56 -4.91 -18.97
C ALA A 285 -10.66 -5.73 -18.01
N ASN A 286 -10.39 -5.21 -16.81
CA ASN A 286 -9.64 -5.90 -15.76
C ASN A 286 -10.27 -5.60 -14.40
N PRO A 287 -11.00 -6.56 -13.79
CA PRO A 287 -11.64 -6.35 -12.49
C PRO A 287 -10.66 -5.93 -11.37
N ASP A 288 -9.40 -6.39 -11.40
CA ASP A 288 -8.40 -6.04 -10.40
C ASP A 288 -7.98 -4.56 -10.44
N LEU A 289 -8.29 -3.86 -11.53
CA LEU A 289 -7.99 -2.45 -11.77
C LEU A 289 -9.25 -1.57 -11.86
N ARG A 290 -10.45 -2.12 -11.68
CA ARG A 290 -11.70 -1.38 -11.90
C ARG A 290 -11.78 -0.12 -11.05
N LEU A 291 -11.66 -0.26 -9.73
CA LEU A 291 -11.67 0.89 -8.81
C LEU A 291 -10.57 1.88 -9.15
N LEU A 292 -9.33 1.39 -9.36
CA LEU A 292 -8.19 2.23 -9.70
C LEU A 292 -8.45 3.03 -10.98
N ASN A 293 -8.94 2.39 -12.04
CA ASN A 293 -9.26 3.05 -13.30
C ASN A 293 -10.35 4.12 -13.11
N THR A 294 -11.38 3.83 -12.32
CA THR A 294 -12.46 4.80 -12.03
C THR A 294 -11.93 6.03 -11.30
N VAL A 295 -11.05 5.83 -10.30
CA VAL A 295 -10.37 6.92 -9.58
C VAL A 295 -9.46 7.72 -10.53
N MET A 296 -8.65 7.05 -11.35
CA MET A 296 -7.76 7.72 -12.31
C MET A 296 -8.52 8.48 -13.39
N GLN A 297 -9.67 7.99 -13.83
CA GLN A 297 -10.54 8.72 -14.76
C GLN A 297 -11.19 9.94 -14.10
N ARG A 298 -11.54 9.87 -12.80
CA ARG A 298 -11.94 11.07 -12.04
C ARG A 298 -10.81 12.10 -12.02
N ARG A 299 -9.60 11.66 -11.69
CA ARG A 299 -8.40 12.52 -11.70
C ARG A 299 -8.14 13.13 -13.08
N ALA A 300 -8.26 12.36 -14.15
CA ALA A 300 -8.07 12.84 -15.51
C ALA A 300 -9.08 13.95 -15.88
N ARG A 301 -10.37 13.79 -15.51
CA ARG A 301 -11.39 14.83 -15.74
C ARG A 301 -11.08 16.11 -14.95
N TRP A 302 -10.65 15.98 -13.70
CA TRP A 302 -10.28 17.11 -12.87
C TRP A 302 -9.08 17.86 -13.47
N LEU A 303 -8.03 17.15 -13.90
CA LEU A 303 -6.85 17.75 -14.53
C LEU A 303 -7.22 18.51 -15.81
N LEU A 304 -8.04 17.93 -16.68
CA LEU A 304 -8.51 18.61 -17.89
C LEU A 304 -9.32 19.87 -17.56
N SER A 305 -10.10 19.86 -16.49
CA SER A 305 -10.85 21.06 -16.06
C SER A 305 -9.95 22.20 -15.55
N ARG A 306 -8.69 21.90 -15.21
CA ARG A 306 -7.71 22.84 -14.68
C ARG A 306 -6.62 23.23 -15.70
N GLU A 307 -6.76 22.85 -16.96
CA GLU A 307 -5.75 23.06 -18.00
C GLU A 307 -5.28 24.52 -18.07
N SER A 308 -6.23 25.47 -18.09
CA SER A 308 -5.90 26.91 -18.15
C SER A 308 -5.10 27.45 -16.96
N GLU A 309 -5.07 26.70 -15.84
CA GLU A 309 -4.30 27.06 -14.64
C GLU A 309 -2.95 26.35 -14.61
N LEU A 310 -2.85 25.18 -15.25
CA LEU A 310 -1.65 24.36 -15.30
C LEU A 310 -0.66 24.78 -16.38
N PHE A 311 -1.15 25.42 -17.43
CA PHE A 311 -0.33 25.81 -18.57
C PHE A 311 -0.30 27.32 -18.75
N LEU A 312 0.89 27.84 -19.10
CA LEU A 312 1.06 29.26 -19.42
C LEU A 312 0.37 29.52 -20.74
N VAL A 313 -0.55 30.47 -20.75
CA VAL A 313 -1.14 30.97 -22.02
C VAL A 313 -0.05 31.76 -22.77
N GLU A 314 0.36 31.27 -23.93
CA GLU A 314 1.18 32.12 -24.82
C GLU A 314 0.39 33.39 -25.13
N SER A 315 0.85 34.51 -24.58
CA SER A 315 0.32 35.83 -24.98
C SER A 315 0.64 36.02 -26.46
N LYS A 316 -0.40 35.96 -27.30
CA LYS A 316 -0.31 36.29 -28.73
C LYS A 316 0.11 37.75 -28.95
#